data_89e76596cd7983edca4ba21132072b3e
#
_entry.id   89e76596cd7983edca4ba21132072b3e
#
_cell.length_a   1.000
_cell.length_b   1.000
_cell.length_c   1.000
_cell.angle_alpha   90.00
_cell.angle_beta   90.00
_cell.angle_gamma   90.00
#
_symmetry.space_group_name_H-M   'P 1'
#
loop_
_entity.id
_entity.type
_entity.pdbx_description
1 polymer ?
#
loop_
_entity_poly.entity_id
_entity_poly.type
_entity_poly.pdbx_seq_one_letter_code
_entity_poly.pdbx_strand_id
1 'polypeptide(L)'
;MKIILTTLFGLESPTKGDLLDRGYDKERISVNDGVVTLEGDIFDVARANMWVKHAERIFFEAGEFNCGASDDADTNFNAFFEGCRAIKWSDFIPAGWAFVINGFSRKSKLYGIPALQKLAKKAIAESLAVSRGLSADTVISENEEMGTVKIQFGIVNDSCRFMIDTTGAGLHKRGYRPLTHEAPIRETLASGMLTYAKYRPFGNEALVDPFCGSGTIVIEAARTACGIAPGRDRHFAYEDLPYIGKAPYQRALQEALDNEDTEPMDD
;
A
#
# COMPACT_ATOMS: atom_id res chain seq x y z
N MET A 1 11.41 -7.45 -6.15
CA MET A 1 11.21 -6.24 -5.32
C MET A 1 10.42 -6.60 -4.07
N LYS A 2 10.51 -5.78 -2.99
CA LYS A 2 9.65 -5.98 -1.82
C LYS A 2 8.37 -5.15 -1.95
N ILE A 3 7.24 -5.81 -1.79
CA ILE A 3 5.89 -5.22 -1.78
C ILE A 3 5.42 -5.21 -0.33
N ILE A 4 5.06 -4.05 0.19
CA ILE A 4 4.76 -3.81 1.59
C ILE A 4 3.25 -3.58 1.74
N LEU A 5 2.58 -4.48 2.44
CA LEU A 5 1.14 -4.41 2.70
C LEU A 5 0.96 -3.99 4.17
N THR A 6 0.43 -2.80 4.40
CA THR A 6 0.12 -2.35 5.77
C THR A 6 -1.26 -2.80 6.17
N THR A 7 -1.41 -3.26 7.42
CA THR A 7 -2.68 -3.78 7.94
C THR A 7 -3.06 -3.12 9.26
N LEU A 8 -4.32 -3.24 9.64
CA LEU A 8 -4.68 -3.07 11.04
C LEU A 8 -4.07 -4.20 11.87
N PHE A 9 -3.67 -3.89 13.10
CA PHE A 9 -3.14 -4.91 14.01
C PHE A 9 -4.15 -6.06 14.20
N GLY A 10 -3.66 -7.27 14.07
CA GLY A 10 -4.45 -8.50 14.10
C GLY A 10 -4.94 -8.97 12.74
N LEU A 11 -4.81 -8.18 11.67
CA LEU A 11 -5.17 -8.60 10.31
C LEU A 11 -3.98 -9.08 9.47
N GLU A 12 -2.79 -9.21 10.06
CA GLU A 12 -1.59 -9.69 9.36
C GLU A 12 -1.75 -11.12 8.84
N SER A 13 -2.29 -12.01 9.70
CA SER A 13 -2.54 -13.41 9.32
C SER A 13 -3.60 -13.52 8.21
N PRO A 14 -4.78 -12.88 8.31
CA PRO A 14 -5.72 -12.79 7.19
C PRO A 14 -5.12 -12.22 5.89
N THR A 15 -4.32 -11.14 5.98
CA THR A 15 -3.63 -10.55 4.80
C THR A 15 -2.66 -11.54 4.16
N LYS A 16 -1.89 -12.29 4.97
CA LYS A 16 -1.07 -13.40 4.46
C LYS A 16 -1.93 -14.47 3.80
N GLY A 17 -3.09 -14.81 4.39
CA GLY A 17 -4.05 -15.74 3.83
C GLY A 17 -4.50 -15.32 2.43
N ASP A 18 -4.86 -14.05 2.23
CA ASP A 18 -5.23 -13.52 0.90
C ASP A 18 -4.16 -13.79 -0.16
N LEU A 19 -2.86 -13.65 0.20
CA LEU A 19 -1.76 -13.91 -0.72
C LEU A 19 -1.61 -15.42 -1.01
N LEU A 20 -1.71 -16.26 0.02
CA LEU A 20 -1.64 -17.72 -0.15
C LEU A 20 -2.81 -18.23 -1.03
N ASP A 21 -4.02 -17.71 -0.86
CA ASP A 21 -5.20 -18.05 -1.66
C ASP A 21 -5.03 -17.66 -3.13
N ARG A 22 -4.18 -16.69 -3.42
CA ARG A 22 -3.79 -16.31 -4.79
C ARG A 22 -2.58 -17.07 -5.32
N GLY A 23 -2.11 -18.10 -4.60
CA GLY A 23 -1.05 -19.01 -5.06
C GLY A 23 0.38 -18.49 -4.84
N TYR A 24 0.58 -17.48 -3.99
CA TYR A 24 1.93 -17.06 -3.63
C TYR A 24 2.58 -18.05 -2.68
N ASP A 25 3.85 -18.39 -2.91
CA ASP A 25 4.62 -19.27 -2.04
C ASP A 25 4.84 -18.62 -0.66
N LYS A 26 4.74 -19.43 0.38
CA LYS A 26 4.90 -18.98 1.78
C LYS A 26 6.26 -18.35 2.04
N GLU A 27 7.29 -18.83 1.36
CA GLU A 27 8.69 -18.39 1.46
C GLU A 27 8.88 -16.96 0.94
N ARG A 28 7.99 -16.51 0.02
CA ARG A 28 7.97 -15.13 -0.51
C ARG A 28 7.28 -14.15 0.44
N ILE A 29 6.65 -14.64 1.52
CA ILE A 29 5.80 -13.81 2.39
C ILE A 29 6.39 -13.79 3.80
N SER A 30 6.71 -12.59 4.29
CA SER A 30 7.08 -12.36 5.68
C SER A 30 6.03 -11.50 6.40
N VAL A 31 5.88 -11.72 7.71
CA VAL A 31 4.87 -11.06 8.54
C VAL A 31 5.54 -10.40 9.74
N ASN A 32 5.22 -9.14 9.96
CA ASN A 32 5.63 -8.34 11.12
C ASN A 32 4.43 -7.57 11.65
N ASP A 33 4.56 -6.92 12.81
CA ASP A 33 3.51 -6.13 13.44
C ASP A 33 2.94 -5.05 12.49
N GLY A 34 1.70 -5.23 12.05
CA GLY A 34 0.97 -4.33 11.16
C GLY A 34 1.46 -4.31 9.70
N VAL A 35 2.34 -5.25 9.31
CA VAL A 35 2.95 -5.30 7.98
C VAL A 35 3.10 -6.73 7.48
N VAL A 36 2.66 -6.97 6.26
CA VAL A 36 2.99 -8.18 5.48
C VAL A 36 3.86 -7.75 4.31
N THR A 37 4.97 -8.45 4.08
CA THR A 37 5.87 -8.19 2.95
C THR A 37 5.82 -9.36 1.98
N LEU A 38 5.61 -9.07 0.70
CA LEU A 38 5.67 -10.04 -0.39
C LEU A 38 6.88 -9.73 -1.28
N GLU A 39 7.69 -10.72 -1.58
CA GLU A 39 8.71 -10.63 -2.62
C GLU A 39 8.05 -10.90 -3.98
N GLY A 40 8.09 -9.91 -4.88
CA GLY A 40 7.35 -9.96 -6.14
C GLY A 40 7.88 -9.03 -7.20
N ASP A 41 7.09 -8.89 -8.25
CA ASP A 41 7.33 -7.97 -9.36
C ASP A 41 6.21 -6.92 -9.49
N ILE A 42 6.22 -6.16 -10.57
CA ILE A 42 5.26 -5.09 -10.79
C ILE A 42 3.83 -5.62 -11.04
N PHE A 43 3.70 -6.83 -11.61
CA PHE A 43 2.40 -7.48 -11.76
C PHE A 43 1.85 -7.90 -10.39
N ASP A 44 2.72 -8.39 -9.49
CA ASP A 44 2.34 -8.74 -8.11
C ASP A 44 1.85 -7.51 -7.33
N VAL A 45 2.38 -6.29 -7.62
CA VAL A 45 1.84 -5.04 -7.06
C VAL A 45 0.39 -4.82 -7.50
N ALA A 46 0.11 -4.95 -8.80
CA ALA A 46 -1.23 -4.78 -9.33
C ALA A 46 -2.19 -5.85 -8.79
N ARG A 47 -1.75 -7.10 -8.79
CA ARG A 47 -2.53 -8.24 -8.31
C ARG A 47 -2.83 -8.15 -6.81
N ALA A 48 -1.86 -7.72 -5.99
CA ALA A 48 -2.08 -7.51 -4.56
C ALA A 48 -3.10 -6.38 -4.31
N ASN A 49 -2.99 -5.23 -5.00
CA ASN A 49 -3.97 -4.15 -4.91
C ASN A 49 -5.38 -4.59 -5.32
N MET A 50 -5.49 -5.48 -6.32
CA MET A 50 -6.77 -6.00 -6.82
C MET A 50 -7.42 -6.96 -5.82
N TRP A 51 -6.66 -7.87 -5.21
CA TRP A 51 -7.20 -9.04 -4.53
C TRP A 51 -7.12 -9.03 -3.00
N VAL A 52 -6.20 -8.26 -2.39
CA VAL A 52 -6.04 -8.29 -0.93
C VAL A 52 -7.20 -7.60 -0.24
N LYS A 53 -7.91 -8.33 0.63
CA LYS A 53 -9.10 -7.88 1.35
C LYS A 53 -8.77 -7.15 2.65
N HIS A 54 -7.68 -7.52 3.31
CA HIS A 54 -7.41 -7.17 4.71
C HIS A 54 -6.33 -6.11 4.88
N ALA A 55 -5.62 -5.70 3.81
CA ALA A 55 -4.64 -4.62 3.87
C ALA A 55 -5.30 -3.24 3.76
N GLU A 56 -4.68 -2.24 4.40
CA GLU A 56 -5.09 -0.83 4.33
C GLU A 56 -4.46 -0.11 3.14
N ARG A 57 -3.18 -0.40 2.86
CA ARG A 57 -2.40 0.16 1.75
C ARG A 57 -1.33 -0.81 1.30
N ILE A 58 -0.95 -0.67 0.05
CA ILE A 58 0.15 -1.42 -0.57
C ILE A 58 1.15 -0.43 -1.13
N PHE A 59 2.42 -0.71 -0.87
CA PHE A 59 3.57 0.05 -1.32
C PHE A 59 4.57 -0.88 -1.97
N PHE A 60 5.49 -0.36 -2.75
CA PHE A 60 6.75 -1.04 -3.00
C PHE A 60 7.93 -0.29 -2.37
N GLU A 61 8.95 -1.04 -1.95
CA GLU A 61 10.15 -0.50 -1.32
C GLU A 61 11.03 0.20 -2.35
N ALA A 62 11.36 1.48 -2.09
CA ALA A 62 12.34 2.23 -2.86
C ALA A 62 13.77 2.06 -2.31
N GLY A 63 13.90 1.88 -1.00
CA GLY A 63 15.17 1.63 -0.34
C GLY A 63 15.03 1.50 1.17
N GLU A 64 16.01 0.85 1.79
CA GLU A 64 16.09 0.62 3.25
C GLU A 64 17.53 0.83 3.73
N PHE A 65 17.70 1.52 4.86
CA PHE A 65 19.00 1.79 5.48
C PHE A 65 18.87 2.06 6.98
N ASN A 66 19.98 1.95 7.72
CA ASN A 66 20.03 2.29 9.14
C ASN A 66 20.35 3.77 9.34
N CYS A 67 19.65 4.46 10.25
CA CYS A 67 19.82 5.87 10.53
C CYS A 67 19.88 6.22 12.02
N GLY A 68 20.01 5.25 12.91
CA GLY A 68 19.99 5.46 14.36
C GLY A 68 21.17 4.82 15.11
N ALA A 69 22.28 4.56 14.42
CA ALA A 69 23.42 3.83 14.99
C ALA A 69 24.23 4.64 16.04
N SER A 70 24.13 5.97 16.03
CA SER A 70 24.87 6.87 16.94
C SER A 70 24.02 7.32 18.13
N ASP A 71 24.68 7.71 19.23
CA ASP A 71 24.04 8.46 20.32
C ASP A 71 23.95 9.96 20.01
N ASP A 72 24.75 10.45 19.03
CA ASP A 72 24.69 11.81 18.56
C ASP A 72 23.57 12.02 17.53
N ALA A 73 22.67 12.97 17.81
CA ALA A 73 21.52 13.25 16.99
C ALA A 73 21.90 13.76 15.58
N ASP A 74 22.89 14.64 15.48
CA ASP A 74 23.32 15.22 14.22
C ASP A 74 23.88 14.13 13.28
N THR A 75 24.62 13.18 13.82
CA THR A 75 25.11 11.99 13.10
C THR A 75 23.93 11.18 12.54
N ASN A 76 22.88 10.97 13.32
CA ASN A 76 21.72 10.22 12.88
C ASN A 76 20.89 10.97 11.82
N PHE A 77 20.72 12.30 11.96
CA PHE A 77 20.09 13.14 10.92
C PHE A 77 20.88 13.11 9.61
N ASN A 78 22.21 13.17 9.69
CA ASN A 78 23.07 13.04 8.52
C ASN A 78 22.98 11.66 7.87
N ALA A 79 22.97 10.59 8.66
CA ALA A 79 22.78 9.22 8.17
C ALA A 79 21.43 9.06 7.45
N PHE A 80 20.36 9.63 8.00
CA PHE A 80 19.04 9.66 7.36
C PHE A 80 19.09 10.42 6.01
N PHE A 81 19.72 11.60 5.99
CA PHE A 81 19.84 12.40 4.78
C PHE A 81 20.62 11.67 3.68
N GLU A 82 21.82 11.17 3.99
CA GLU A 82 22.67 10.47 3.03
C GLU A 82 22.05 9.15 2.54
N GLY A 83 21.43 8.38 3.45
CA GLY A 83 20.72 7.18 3.08
C GLY A 83 19.53 7.46 2.15
N CYS A 84 18.77 8.51 2.42
CA CYS A 84 17.69 8.95 1.54
C CYS A 84 18.24 9.43 0.18
N ARG A 85 19.31 10.22 0.16
CA ARG A 85 19.93 10.75 -1.06
C ARG A 85 20.51 9.65 -1.95
N ALA A 86 21.01 8.57 -1.35
CA ALA A 86 21.59 7.42 -2.06
C ALA A 86 20.57 6.58 -2.84
N ILE A 87 19.28 6.71 -2.52
CA ILE A 87 18.22 6.03 -3.29
C ILE A 87 18.14 6.65 -4.68
N LYS A 88 18.01 5.79 -5.71
CA LYS A 88 17.91 6.23 -7.11
C LYS A 88 16.51 6.74 -7.45
N TRP A 89 16.18 7.93 -6.97
CA TRP A 89 14.83 8.51 -7.08
C TRP A 89 14.37 8.74 -8.52
N SER A 90 15.28 8.87 -9.47
CA SER A 90 14.96 8.97 -10.89
C SER A 90 14.22 7.75 -11.45
N ASP A 91 14.32 6.60 -10.80
CA ASP A 91 13.60 5.39 -11.19
C ASP A 91 12.12 5.43 -10.75
N PHE A 92 11.78 6.29 -9.77
CA PHE A 92 10.46 6.38 -9.15
C PHE A 92 9.74 7.70 -9.39
N ILE A 93 10.47 8.79 -9.65
CA ILE A 93 9.91 10.12 -9.82
C ILE A 93 10.20 10.63 -11.22
N PRO A 94 9.19 10.62 -12.12
CA PRO A 94 9.35 11.12 -13.48
C PRO A 94 9.76 12.59 -13.52
N ALA A 95 10.43 13.01 -14.59
CA ALA A 95 10.84 14.39 -14.73
C ALA A 95 9.62 15.34 -14.77
N GLY A 96 9.68 16.40 -13.97
CA GLY A 96 8.60 17.39 -13.86
C GLY A 96 7.48 17.02 -12.92
N TRP A 97 7.38 15.77 -12.46
CA TRP A 97 6.35 15.37 -11.50
C TRP A 97 6.64 15.93 -10.10
N ALA A 98 5.56 16.25 -9.39
CA ALA A 98 5.63 16.56 -7.97
C ALA A 98 5.77 15.28 -7.13
N PHE A 99 6.26 15.45 -5.90
CA PHE A 99 6.24 14.37 -4.92
C PHE A 99 5.93 14.88 -3.52
N VAL A 100 5.16 14.12 -2.78
CA VAL A 100 4.78 14.39 -1.39
C VAL A 100 5.32 13.28 -0.50
N ILE A 101 5.78 13.66 0.69
CA ILE A 101 6.42 12.75 1.63
C ILE A 101 5.64 12.73 2.92
N ASN A 102 5.16 11.56 3.32
CA ASN A 102 4.64 11.28 4.64
C ASN A 102 5.59 10.34 5.37
N GLY A 103 5.50 10.30 6.70
CA GLY A 103 6.35 9.40 7.44
C GLY A 103 5.88 9.18 8.86
N PHE A 104 6.43 8.13 9.44
CA PHE A 104 6.28 7.82 10.86
C PHE A 104 7.59 7.30 11.43
N SER A 105 7.71 7.40 12.76
CA SER A 105 8.84 6.85 13.49
C SER A 105 8.34 6.13 14.73
N ARG A 106 8.88 4.93 14.99
CA ARG A 106 8.55 4.10 16.13
C ARG A 106 9.81 3.46 16.70
N LYS A 107 10.01 3.59 18.01
CA LYS A 107 11.19 3.03 18.71
C LYS A 107 12.51 3.44 18.04
N SER A 108 12.67 4.73 17.75
CA SER A 108 13.84 5.28 17.08
C SER A 108 14.33 6.54 17.78
N LYS A 109 15.62 6.81 17.65
CA LYS A 109 16.25 8.07 18.08
C LYS A 109 15.80 9.26 17.23
N LEU A 110 15.37 9.02 15.98
CA LEU A 110 14.80 10.03 15.08
C LEU A 110 13.26 10.01 15.15
N TYR A 111 12.65 11.03 15.76
CA TYR A 111 11.19 11.10 15.99
C TYR A 111 10.53 12.40 15.51
N GLY A 112 11.30 13.42 15.15
CA GLY A 112 10.79 14.71 14.67
C GLY A 112 10.26 14.67 13.24
N ILE A 113 9.08 14.09 13.00
CA ILE A 113 8.54 13.83 11.66
C ILE A 113 8.57 15.06 10.73
N PRO A 114 8.15 16.30 11.13
CA PRO A 114 8.21 17.45 10.24
C PRO A 114 9.63 17.80 9.79
N ALA A 115 10.63 17.64 10.68
CA ALA A 115 12.03 17.88 10.33
C ALA A 115 12.54 16.81 9.36
N LEU A 116 12.23 15.54 9.60
CA LEU A 116 12.59 14.43 8.73
C LEU A 116 11.93 14.54 7.35
N GLN A 117 10.68 15.00 7.26
CA GLN A 117 10.01 15.25 5.98
C GLN A 117 10.73 16.35 5.16
N LYS A 118 11.12 17.46 5.82
CA LYS A 118 11.89 18.53 5.16
C LYS A 118 13.24 18.02 4.69
N LEU A 119 13.93 17.24 5.52
CA LEU A 119 15.23 16.67 5.21
C LEU A 119 15.15 15.67 4.06
N ALA A 120 14.16 14.79 4.07
CA ALA A 120 13.89 13.86 2.97
C ALA A 120 13.55 14.59 1.67
N LYS A 121 12.71 15.66 1.73
CA LYS A 121 12.38 16.48 0.55
C LYS A 121 13.66 17.06 -0.08
N LYS A 122 14.57 17.59 0.74
CA LYS A 122 15.86 18.11 0.29
C LYS A 122 16.73 17.00 -0.32
N ALA A 123 16.91 15.89 0.36
CA ALA A 123 17.73 14.77 -0.10
C ALA A 123 17.25 14.20 -1.45
N ILE A 124 15.94 14.05 -1.62
CA ILE A 124 15.32 13.58 -2.87
C ILE A 124 15.55 14.60 -3.99
N ALA A 125 15.34 15.91 -3.72
CA ALA A 125 15.54 16.95 -4.70
C ALA A 125 17.00 17.00 -5.20
N GLU A 126 17.98 16.93 -4.28
CA GLU A 126 19.41 16.86 -4.63
C GLU A 126 19.73 15.62 -5.47
N SER A 127 19.22 14.44 -5.08
CA SER A 127 19.41 13.20 -5.84
C SER A 127 18.84 13.30 -7.25
N LEU A 128 17.66 13.88 -7.42
CA LEU A 128 17.04 14.11 -8.72
C LEU A 128 17.81 15.13 -9.57
N ALA A 129 18.30 16.23 -8.97
CA ALA A 129 19.12 17.21 -9.67
C ALA A 129 20.41 16.56 -10.22
N VAL A 130 21.14 15.85 -9.38
CA VAL A 130 22.36 15.14 -9.78
C VAL A 130 22.09 14.09 -10.87
N SER A 131 21.01 13.31 -10.75
CA SER A 131 20.63 12.31 -11.77
C SER A 131 20.33 12.92 -13.15
N ARG A 132 19.98 14.21 -13.18
CA ARG A 132 19.72 15.00 -14.41
C ARG A 132 20.95 15.76 -14.91
N GLY A 133 22.11 15.55 -14.30
CA GLY A 133 23.35 16.24 -14.66
C GLY A 133 23.41 17.70 -14.17
N LEU A 134 22.57 18.07 -13.19
CA LEU A 134 22.53 19.40 -12.59
C LEU A 134 23.31 19.42 -11.28
N SER A 135 23.65 20.65 -10.80
CA SER A 135 24.19 20.80 -9.44
C SER A 135 23.16 20.36 -8.39
N ALA A 136 23.64 19.77 -7.29
CA ALA A 136 22.78 19.36 -6.17
C ALA A 136 21.93 20.51 -5.61
N ASP A 137 22.45 21.76 -5.64
CA ASP A 137 21.71 22.93 -5.16
C ASP A 137 20.67 23.47 -6.14
N THR A 138 20.51 22.83 -7.31
CA THR A 138 19.54 23.27 -8.31
C THR A 138 18.11 22.96 -7.85
N VAL A 139 17.26 23.97 -7.82
CA VAL A 139 15.84 23.81 -7.55
C VAL A 139 15.21 23.06 -8.74
N ILE A 140 14.69 21.87 -8.48
CA ILE A 140 13.96 21.11 -9.49
C ILE A 140 12.53 21.62 -9.61
N SER A 141 12.05 21.75 -10.84
CA SER A 141 10.65 22.10 -11.09
C SER A 141 9.75 20.93 -10.79
N GLU A 142 8.68 21.17 -10.05
CA GLU A 142 7.61 20.22 -9.73
C GLU A 142 6.30 20.78 -10.30
N ASN A 143 5.54 19.94 -11.01
CA ASN A 143 4.22 20.28 -11.52
C ASN A 143 3.21 19.19 -11.13
N GLU A 144 2.28 19.53 -10.24
CA GLU A 144 1.24 18.60 -9.77
C GLU A 144 0.26 18.18 -10.89
N GLU A 145 0.09 19.03 -11.91
CA GLU A 145 -0.79 18.71 -13.05
C GLU A 145 -0.21 17.58 -13.92
N MET A 146 1.11 17.41 -13.93
CA MET A 146 1.77 16.27 -14.60
C MET A 146 1.60 14.97 -13.84
N GLY A 147 1.46 15.05 -12.51
CA GLY A 147 1.28 13.93 -11.60
C GLY A 147 2.04 14.13 -10.28
N THR A 148 1.67 13.32 -9.30
CA THR A 148 2.28 13.38 -7.96
C THR A 148 2.62 11.99 -7.45
N VAL A 149 3.89 11.74 -7.15
CA VAL A 149 4.35 10.51 -6.50
C VAL A 149 4.17 10.64 -4.99
N LYS A 150 3.44 9.72 -4.38
CA LYS A 150 3.26 9.67 -2.92
C LYS A 150 4.31 8.74 -2.32
N ILE A 151 5.16 9.32 -1.49
CA ILE A 151 6.27 8.63 -0.81
C ILE A 151 5.93 8.54 0.67
N GLN A 152 6.17 7.38 1.25
CA GLN A 152 6.11 7.20 2.70
C GLN A 152 7.45 6.69 3.20
N PHE A 153 7.98 7.28 4.28
CA PHE A 153 9.05 6.65 5.03
C PHE A 153 8.54 6.12 6.36
N GLY A 154 9.12 5.02 6.80
CA GLY A 154 8.90 4.47 8.13
C GLY A 154 10.24 4.20 8.80
N ILE A 155 10.44 4.74 10.01
CA ILE A 155 11.60 4.42 10.83
C ILE A 155 11.12 3.51 11.95
N VAL A 156 11.66 2.30 12.01
CA VAL A 156 11.33 1.32 13.06
C VAL A 156 12.62 0.72 13.59
N ASN A 157 12.85 0.80 14.90
CA ASN A 157 14.09 0.34 15.53
C ASN A 157 15.35 0.89 14.79
N ASP A 158 15.34 2.19 14.47
CA ASP A 158 16.41 2.92 13.80
C ASP A 158 16.73 2.46 12.34
N SER A 159 15.96 1.54 11.78
CA SER A 159 15.98 1.24 10.35
C SER A 159 14.93 2.09 9.63
N CYS A 160 15.34 2.81 8.60
CA CYS A 160 14.48 3.65 7.76
C CYS A 160 14.22 2.94 6.44
N ARG A 161 12.94 2.86 6.07
CA ARG A 161 12.47 2.33 4.78
C ARG A 161 11.68 3.41 4.06
N PHE A 162 12.04 3.67 2.81
CA PHE A 162 11.27 4.51 1.90
C PHE A 162 10.43 3.65 0.96
N MET A 163 9.18 4.05 0.77
CA MET A 163 8.16 3.29 0.05
C MET A 163 7.35 4.19 -0.87
N ILE A 164 6.97 3.69 -2.04
CA ILE A 164 6.10 4.38 -2.99
C ILE A 164 4.67 3.85 -2.81
N ASP A 165 3.70 4.73 -2.59
CA ASP A 165 2.28 4.38 -2.47
C ASP A 165 1.73 3.96 -3.84
N THR A 166 1.27 2.72 -3.91
CA THR A 166 0.67 2.15 -5.12
C THR A 166 -0.86 2.15 -5.07
N THR A 167 -1.42 2.33 -3.89
CA THR A 167 -2.86 2.20 -3.65
C THR A 167 -3.65 3.49 -3.92
N GLY A 168 -3.12 4.63 -3.50
CA GLY A 168 -3.81 5.91 -3.58
C GLY A 168 -4.84 6.10 -2.48
N ALA A 169 -6.14 5.98 -2.76
CA ALA A 169 -7.16 5.92 -1.73
C ALA A 169 -7.03 4.59 -0.95
N GLY A 170 -7.22 4.59 0.37
CA GLY A 170 -7.09 3.36 1.19
C GLY A 170 -7.93 2.20 0.66
N LEU A 171 -7.44 0.95 0.80
CA LEU A 171 -8.10 -0.23 0.24
C LEU A 171 -9.50 -0.49 0.82
N HIS A 172 -9.80 0.01 2.01
CA HIS A 172 -11.16 -0.02 2.55
C HIS A 172 -12.18 0.67 1.64
N LYS A 173 -11.76 1.67 0.83
CA LYS A 173 -12.63 2.32 -0.16
C LYS A 173 -12.75 1.45 -1.41
N ARG A 174 -13.64 0.46 -1.40
CA ARG A 174 -13.81 -0.54 -2.48
C ARG A 174 -14.37 0.02 -3.79
N GLY A 175 -15.00 1.21 -3.76
CA GLY A 175 -15.64 1.81 -4.93
C GLY A 175 -17.15 1.58 -5.02
N TYR A 176 -17.72 0.62 -4.31
CA TYR A 176 -19.12 0.27 -4.42
C TYR A 176 -20.08 1.20 -3.62
N ARG A 177 -19.54 2.15 -2.82
CA ARG A 177 -20.36 3.08 -2.05
C ARG A 177 -20.37 4.47 -2.65
N PRO A 178 -21.45 4.87 -3.33
CA PRO A 178 -21.58 6.24 -3.84
C PRO A 178 -21.91 7.25 -2.72
N LEU A 179 -22.51 6.78 -1.61
CA LEU A 179 -22.92 7.62 -0.47
C LEU A 179 -22.20 7.18 0.80
N THR A 180 -21.67 8.15 1.54
CA THR A 180 -21.08 7.93 2.87
C THR A 180 -22.15 8.12 3.95
N HIS A 181 -22.41 7.08 4.74
CA HIS A 181 -23.09 7.21 6.01
C HIS A 181 -22.12 7.64 7.11
N GLU A 182 -22.61 8.26 8.19
CA GLU A 182 -21.75 8.61 9.32
C GLU A 182 -21.09 7.37 9.90
N ALA A 183 -19.75 7.39 9.95
CA ALA A 183 -18.89 6.39 10.58
C ALA A 183 -19.20 4.89 10.29
N PRO A 184 -19.28 4.43 9.04
CA PRO A 184 -19.44 3.00 8.76
C PRO A 184 -18.20 2.23 9.19
N ILE A 185 -18.37 0.94 9.49
CA ILE A 185 -17.22 0.03 9.65
C ILE A 185 -16.41 -0.01 8.35
N ARG A 186 -15.08 -0.02 8.47
CA ARG A 186 -14.21 -0.15 7.29
C ARG A 186 -14.37 -1.54 6.66
N GLU A 187 -14.39 -1.58 5.35
CA GLU A 187 -14.54 -2.80 4.57
C GLU A 187 -13.42 -3.82 4.85
N THR A 188 -12.19 -3.35 5.04
CA THR A 188 -11.04 -4.19 5.44
C THR A 188 -11.26 -4.86 6.80
N LEU A 189 -11.87 -4.14 7.76
CA LEU A 189 -12.20 -4.69 9.07
C LEU A 189 -13.39 -5.65 8.99
N ALA A 190 -14.42 -5.33 8.21
CA ALA A 190 -15.57 -6.22 7.99
C ALA A 190 -15.13 -7.55 7.37
N SER A 191 -14.25 -7.51 6.34
CA SER A 191 -13.64 -8.71 5.76
C SER A 191 -12.86 -9.50 6.81
N GLY A 192 -12.10 -8.82 7.68
CA GLY A 192 -11.38 -9.44 8.79
C GLY A 192 -12.31 -10.16 9.77
N MET A 193 -13.46 -9.54 10.11
CA MET A 193 -14.48 -10.16 10.97
C MET A 193 -15.05 -11.42 10.33
N LEU A 194 -15.38 -11.40 9.04
CA LEU A 194 -15.85 -12.57 8.31
C LEU A 194 -14.82 -13.70 8.31
N THR A 195 -13.55 -13.38 8.11
CA THR A 195 -12.45 -14.35 8.14
C THR A 195 -12.29 -14.99 9.52
N TYR A 196 -12.33 -14.19 10.60
CA TYR A 196 -12.24 -14.71 11.96
C TYR A 196 -13.50 -15.47 12.40
N ALA A 197 -14.67 -15.09 11.90
CA ALA A 197 -15.91 -15.85 12.06
C ALA A 197 -15.92 -17.16 11.24
N LYS A 198 -14.90 -17.40 10.41
CA LYS A 198 -14.79 -18.54 9.49
C LYS A 198 -15.99 -18.63 8.52
N TYR A 199 -16.46 -17.46 8.07
CA TYR A 199 -17.52 -17.41 7.09
C TYR A 199 -17.16 -18.22 5.84
N ARG A 200 -18.11 -19.06 5.41
CA ARG A 200 -17.99 -19.91 4.21
C ARG A 200 -19.13 -19.56 3.26
N PRO A 201 -18.87 -18.98 2.08
CA PRO A 201 -19.90 -18.54 1.15
C PRO A 201 -20.93 -19.62 0.77
N PHE A 202 -20.47 -20.87 0.65
CA PHE A 202 -21.30 -22.02 0.25
C PHE A 202 -21.49 -23.02 1.41
N GLY A 203 -21.43 -22.54 2.65
CA GLY A 203 -21.72 -23.35 3.83
C GLY A 203 -23.21 -23.47 4.08
N ASN A 204 -23.58 -24.40 4.95
CA ASN A 204 -24.99 -24.61 5.38
C ASN A 204 -25.44 -23.58 6.45
N GLU A 205 -24.61 -22.59 6.79
CA GLU A 205 -24.87 -21.63 7.86
C GLU A 205 -25.30 -20.29 7.26
N ALA A 206 -26.44 -19.77 7.69
CA ALA A 206 -26.90 -18.44 7.31
C ALA A 206 -26.06 -17.35 8.00
N LEU A 207 -25.63 -16.34 7.25
CA LEU A 207 -25.05 -15.12 7.81
C LEU A 207 -26.18 -14.16 8.19
N VAL A 208 -26.24 -13.78 9.46
CA VAL A 208 -27.22 -12.81 9.97
C VAL A 208 -26.49 -11.64 10.62
N ASP A 209 -26.75 -10.43 10.16
CA ASP A 209 -26.26 -9.19 10.76
C ASP A 209 -27.45 -8.38 11.33
N PRO A 210 -27.80 -8.56 12.62
CA PRO A 210 -28.98 -7.91 13.22
C PRO A 210 -28.80 -6.41 13.44
N PHE A 211 -27.60 -5.86 13.28
CA PHE A 211 -27.27 -4.46 13.42
C PHE A 211 -26.55 -3.92 12.18
N CYS A 212 -26.98 -4.31 11.00
CA CYS A 212 -26.27 -4.17 9.74
C CYS A 212 -25.87 -2.71 9.38
N GLY A 213 -26.53 -1.69 9.92
CA GLY A 213 -26.24 -0.30 9.60
C GLY A 213 -26.25 -0.04 8.09
N SER A 214 -25.10 0.31 7.55
CA SER A 214 -24.91 0.50 6.10
C SER A 214 -24.67 -0.80 5.32
N GLY A 215 -24.81 -1.98 5.94
CA GLY A 215 -24.69 -3.27 5.31
C GLY A 215 -23.25 -3.71 4.99
N THR A 216 -22.22 -3.10 5.59
CA THR A 216 -20.82 -3.40 5.20
C THR A 216 -20.48 -4.88 5.28
N ILE A 217 -20.84 -5.53 6.40
CA ILE A 217 -20.50 -6.95 6.63
C ILE A 217 -21.20 -7.84 5.61
N VAL A 218 -22.51 -7.63 5.38
CA VAL A 218 -23.27 -8.44 4.42
C VAL A 218 -22.84 -8.20 2.97
N ILE A 219 -22.45 -6.95 2.62
CA ILE A 219 -21.93 -6.64 1.28
C ILE A 219 -20.57 -7.32 1.06
N GLU A 220 -19.63 -7.23 2.01
CA GLU A 220 -18.33 -7.91 1.90
C GLU A 220 -18.49 -9.44 1.85
N ALA A 221 -19.48 -10.00 2.58
CA ALA A 221 -19.80 -11.42 2.52
C ALA A 221 -20.33 -11.81 1.12
N ALA A 222 -21.30 -11.08 0.58
CA ALA A 222 -21.85 -11.32 -0.75
C ALA A 222 -20.78 -11.19 -1.85
N ARG A 223 -19.96 -10.12 -1.81
CA ARG A 223 -18.84 -9.96 -2.75
C ARG A 223 -17.84 -11.11 -2.69
N THR A 224 -17.59 -11.64 -1.48
CA THR A 224 -16.72 -12.81 -1.30
C THR A 224 -17.36 -14.07 -1.91
N ALA A 225 -18.67 -14.25 -1.76
CA ALA A 225 -19.42 -15.37 -2.33
C ALA A 225 -19.42 -15.32 -3.87
N CYS A 226 -19.63 -14.14 -4.44
CA CYS A 226 -19.60 -13.95 -5.90
C CYS A 226 -18.18 -13.87 -6.50
N GLY A 227 -17.12 -14.12 -5.75
CA GLY A 227 -15.74 -14.07 -6.24
C GLY A 227 -15.28 -12.67 -6.69
N ILE A 228 -16.01 -11.60 -6.29
CA ILE A 228 -15.74 -10.23 -6.73
C ILE A 228 -14.48 -9.70 -6.03
N ALA A 229 -13.47 -9.37 -6.83
CA ALA A 229 -12.22 -8.81 -6.30
C ALA A 229 -12.47 -7.47 -5.58
N PRO A 230 -11.86 -7.25 -4.38
CA PRO A 230 -12.04 -6.01 -3.62
C PRO A 230 -11.67 -4.75 -4.39
N GLY A 231 -10.67 -4.85 -5.26
CA GLY A 231 -10.13 -3.74 -6.04
C GLY A 231 -10.80 -3.48 -7.39
N ARG A 232 -11.79 -4.30 -7.80
CA ARG A 232 -12.38 -4.25 -9.15
C ARG A 232 -12.96 -2.89 -9.55
N ASP A 233 -13.63 -2.21 -8.61
CA ASP A 233 -14.45 -1.01 -8.89
C ASP A 233 -13.72 0.29 -8.52
N ARG A 234 -12.36 0.30 -8.54
CA ARG A 234 -11.57 1.45 -8.11
C ARG A 234 -10.34 1.69 -8.97
N HIS A 235 -9.84 2.91 -8.91
CA HIS A 235 -8.55 3.31 -9.47
C HIS A 235 -7.44 3.23 -8.43
N PHE A 236 -6.23 2.87 -8.85
CA PHE A 236 -5.04 2.78 -8.01
C PHE A 236 -3.97 3.79 -8.42
N ALA A 237 -3.23 4.32 -7.46
CA ALA A 237 -2.18 5.30 -7.74
C ALA A 237 -1.07 4.77 -8.67
N TYR A 238 -0.80 3.47 -8.68
CA TYR A 238 0.21 2.89 -9.57
C TYR A 238 -0.17 2.97 -11.05
N GLU A 239 -1.46 3.08 -11.40
CA GLU A 239 -1.92 3.19 -12.78
C GLU A 239 -1.49 4.52 -13.44
N ASP A 240 -1.28 5.55 -12.61
CA ASP A 240 -0.82 6.85 -13.06
C ASP A 240 0.71 6.90 -13.25
N LEU A 241 1.46 5.92 -12.69
CA LEU A 241 2.92 5.90 -12.74
C LEU A 241 3.42 5.43 -14.12
N PRO A 242 4.08 6.29 -14.92
CA PRO A 242 4.40 5.98 -16.32
C PRO A 242 5.31 4.77 -16.49
N TYR A 243 6.18 4.49 -15.52
CA TYR A 243 7.12 3.37 -15.55
C TYR A 243 6.48 2.02 -15.23
N ILE A 244 5.24 2.01 -14.70
CA ILE A 244 4.47 0.76 -14.47
C ILE A 244 3.67 0.41 -15.72
N GLY A 245 3.05 1.41 -16.35
CA GLY A 245 2.20 1.21 -17.52
C GLY A 245 0.85 0.57 -17.17
N LYS A 246 0.04 0.30 -18.18
CA LYS A 246 -1.33 -0.22 -18.04
C LYS A 246 -1.44 -1.75 -18.00
N ALA A 247 -0.45 -2.46 -18.52
CA ALA A 247 -0.51 -3.91 -18.69
C ALA A 247 -0.69 -4.69 -17.36
N PRO A 248 0.00 -4.34 -16.24
CA PRO A 248 -0.21 -5.01 -14.97
C PRO A 248 -1.65 -4.88 -14.45
N TYR A 249 -2.24 -3.68 -14.55
CA TYR A 249 -3.64 -3.46 -14.17
C TYR A 249 -4.60 -4.29 -15.03
N GLN A 250 -4.45 -4.22 -16.36
CA GLN A 250 -5.33 -4.94 -17.29
C GLN A 250 -5.31 -6.45 -17.04
N ARG A 251 -4.13 -7.01 -16.77
CA ARG A 251 -3.97 -8.43 -16.45
C ARG A 251 -4.63 -8.78 -15.11
N ALA A 252 -4.44 -7.97 -14.07
CA ALA A 252 -5.06 -8.19 -12.76
C ALA A 252 -6.59 -8.04 -12.82
N LEU A 253 -7.09 -7.08 -13.61
CA LEU A 253 -8.52 -6.89 -13.85
C LEU A 253 -9.13 -8.07 -14.62
N GLN A 254 -8.46 -8.57 -15.66
CA GLN A 254 -8.93 -9.74 -16.39
C GLN A 254 -9.02 -10.97 -15.47
N GLU A 255 -7.98 -11.21 -14.67
CA GLU A 255 -8.02 -12.27 -13.65
C GLU A 255 -9.21 -12.09 -12.69
N ALA A 256 -9.53 -10.85 -12.30
CA ALA A 256 -10.65 -10.56 -11.41
C ALA A 256 -11.98 -10.89 -12.08
N LEU A 257 -12.17 -10.48 -13.33
CA LEU A 257 -13.40 -10.75 -14.10
C LEU A 257 -13.58 -12.25 -14.37
N ASP A 258 -12.52 -12.97 -14.67
CA ASP A 258 -12.56 -14.41 -14.92
C ASP A 258 -12.92 -15.24 -13.66
N ASN A 259 -12.73 -14.67 -12.47
CA ASN A 259 -13.07 -15.31 -11.18
C ASN A 259 -14.44 -14.92 -10.64
N GLU A 260 -15.15 -13.99 -11.28
CA GLU A 260 -16.48 -13.59 -10.83
C GLU A 260 -17.51 -14.65 -11.20
N ASP A 261 -18.28 -15.08 -10.20
CA ASP A 261 -19.50 -15.83 -10.41
C ASP A 261 -20.67 -14.85 -10.47
N THR A 262 -21.20 -14.66 -11.66
CA THR A 262 -22.32 -13.74 -11.93
C THR A 262 -23.66 -14.47 -12.01
N GLU A 263 -23.69 -15.81 -11.84
CA GLU A 263 -24.95 -16.53 -11.78
C GLU A 263 -25.69 -16.17 -10.47
N PRO A 264 -27.01 -15.92 -10.53
CA PRO A 264 -27.79 -15.70 -9.34
C PRO A 264 -27.67 -16.93 -8.44
N MET A 265 -27.31 -16.75 -7.17
CA MET A 265 -27.40 -17.82 -6.20
C MET A 265 -28.90 -18.21 -6.12
N ASP A 266 -29.22 -19.46 -6.44
CA ASP A 266 -30.56 -20.01 -6.21
C ASP A 266 -30.89 -19.91 -4.72
N ASP A 267 -32.13 -19.45 -4.39
CA ASP A 267 -32.64 -19.24 -3.04
C ASP A 267 -32.66 -20.52 -2.18
#